data_9481b6fa59dc9cf1bf54c7b65f1d7968
#
_entry.id   9481b6fa59dc9cf1bf54c7b65f1d7968
#
_cell.length_a   1.000
_cell.length_b   1.000
_cell.length_c   1.000
_cell.angle_alpha   90.00
_cell.angle_beta   90.00
_cell.angle_gamma   90.00
#
_symmetry.space_group_name_H-M   'P 1'
#
loop_
_entity.id
_entity.type
_entity.pdbx_description
1 polymer ?
#
loop_
_entity_poly.entity_id
_entity_poly.type
_entity_poly.pdbx_seq_one_letter_code
_entity_poly.pdbx_strand_id
1 'polypeptide(L)'
;MKGALILLALLAGMAWAADPYVGYVYPAGVQAGTTNRLIVGGQFFWNLKGVEAGPGVRVLGFALVPNFPPPVGGQRRYLVKWLDRIAEGDRTQPRLPVEDEFYTDWRSNRWYSALGELDAGQLALVEHFLYTPRNALQMSPALSQKLHVTVAVDKDAAPGVRALRVYGPQGFSPPRPFLVSAAPHVVEPLYVPPHRTQPAPPVVTNLPCVLDGQILPGSTDRWILPLAKGRTVTLRVTARELQPYIGDAVPGFFNPVLRLVNRAGDQLAFADDFFYHPDPALTFTAQADDDYTLEIHDNLYRGREDFTYEIAVREGAHLP
;
A
#
# COMPACT_ATOMS: atom_id res chain seq x y z
N MET A 1 -4.32 -8.63 -55.48
CA MET A 1 -4.98 -7.93 -54.35
C MET A 1 -5.47 -8.84 -53.20
N LYS A 2 -5.70 -10.14 -53.42
CA LYS A 2 -6.15 -11.05 -52.33
C LYS A 2 -5.03 -11.46 -51.34
N GLY A 3 -3.75 -11.44 -51.75
CA GLY A 3 -2.63 -11.77 -50.85
C GLY A 3 -2.26 -10.70 -49.85
N ALA A 4 -2.46 -9.41 -50.16
CA ALA A 4 -2.15 -8.31 -49.26
C ALA A 4 -3.16 -8.19 -48.08
N LEU A 5 -4.41 -8.61 -48.27
CA LEU A 5 -5.43 -8.61 -47.22
C LEU A 5 -5.19 -9.71 -46.19
N ILE A 6 -4.64 -10.84 -46.57
CA ILE A 6 -4.32 -11.95 -45.68
C ILE A 6 -3.11 -11.60 -44.80
N LEU A 7 -2.14 -10.87 -45.31
CA LEU A 7 -0.98 -10.40 -44.53
C LEU A 7 -1.35 -9.33 -43.52
N LEU A 8 -2.30 -8.44 -43.87
CA LEU A 8 -2.81 -7.41 -42.92
C LEU A 8 -3.64 -8.05 -41.81
N ALA A 9 -4.40 -9.12 -42.10
CA ALA A 9 -5.20 -9.84 -41.07
C ALA A 9 -4.30 -10.64 -40.09
N LEU A 10 -3.15 -11.13 -40.55
CA LEU A 10 -2.15 -11.80 -39.70
C LEU A 10 -1.38 -10.82 -38.79
N LEU A 11 -1.19 -9.57 -39.24
CA LEU A 11 -0.57 -8.52 -38.42
C LEU A 11 -1.53 -7.92 -37.38
N ALA A 12 -2.83 -7.94 -37.64
CA ALA A 12 -3.83 -7.49 -36.66
C ALA A 12 -4.02 -8.46 -35.48
N GLY A 13 -3.52 -9.68 -35.56
CA GLY A 13 -3.58 -10.69 -34.51
C GLY A 13 -2.47 -10.63 -33.46
N MET A 14 -1.43 -9.81 -33.66
CA MET A 14 -0.40 -9.55 -32.66
C MET A 14 -0.82 -8.37 -31.75
N ALA A 15 -1.90 -8.54 -30.98
CA ALA A 15 -2.05 -7.75 -29.78
C ALA A 15 -0.85 -8.13 -28.89
N TRP A 16 0.11 -7.26 -28.77
CA TRP A 16 1.22 -7.42 -27.84
C TRP A 16 0.62 -7.39 -26.46
N ALA A 17 0.35 -8.57 -25.91
CA ALA A 17 -0.02 -8.70 -24.52
C ALA A 17 1.24 -8.27 -23.73
N ALA A 18 1.16 -7.14 -23.09
CA ALA A 18 2.28 -6.63 -22.29
C ALA A 18 2.52 -7.55 -21.10
N ASP A 19 3.79 -7.71 -20.73
CA ASP A 19 4.19 -8.46 -19.54
C ASP A 19 3.54 -7.89 -18.30
N PRO A 20 3.17 -8.72 -17.31
CA PRO A 20 2.65 -8.22 -16.04
C PRO A 20 3.71 -7.35 -15.35
N TYR A 21 3.25 -6.29 -14.70
CA TYR A 21 4.11 -5.34 -14.00
C TYR A 21 3.67 -5.16 -12.55
N VAL A 22 4.59 -5.38 -11.61
CA VAL A 22 4.39 -5.11 -10.18
C VAL A 22 4.97 -3.75 -9.85
N GLY A 23 4.13 -2.82 -9.42
CA GLY A 23 4.50 -1.47 -9.04
C GLY A 23 4.90 -1.35 -7.58
N TYR A 24 4.19 -2.04 -6.68
CA TYR A 24 4.50 -2.06 -5.25
C TYR A 24 3.97 -3.32 -4.55
N VAL A 25 4.47 -3.55 -3.34
CA VAL A 25 3.97 -4.55 -2.38
C VAL A 25 3.66 -3.82 -1.07
N TYR A 26 2.49 -4.07 -0.48
CA TYR A 26 2.08 -3.51 0.80
C TYR A 26 1.42 -4.58 1.69
N PRO A 27 1.79 -4.68 3.00
CA PRO A 27 2.91 -3.98 3.63
C PRO A 27 4.25 -4.29 2.95
N ALA A 28 5.24 -3.42 3.19
CA ALA A 28 6.56 -3.50 2.56
C ALA A 28 7.40 -4.66 3.10
N GLY A 29 7.03 -5.16 4.28
CA GLY A 29 7.70 -6.28 4.93
C GLY A 29 6.75 -7.22 5.67
N VAL A 30 7.29 -8.36 6.09
CA VAL A 30 6.56 -9.41 6.81
C VAL A 30 7.46 -10.10 7.84
N GLN A 31 6.87 -10.55 8.95
CA GLN A 31 7.61 -11.27 9.97
C GLN A 31 7.77 -12.76 9.64
N ALA A 32 8.95 -13.33 9.90
CA ALA A 32 9.18 -14.77 9.83
C ALA A 32 8.25 -15.55 10.79
N GLY A 33 7.76 -16.70 10.35
CA GLY A 33 6.83 -17.53 11.10
C GLY A 33 5.38 -17.09 11.08
N THR A 34 5.01 -16.10 10.26
CA THR A 34 3.64 -15.57 10.19
C THR A 34 2.97 -15.80 8.84
N THR A 35 1.65 -15.67 8.83
CA THR A 35 0.86 -15.65 7.59
C THR A 35 0.32 -14.24 7.39
N ASN A 36 0.56 -13.66 6.22
CA ASN A 36 0.24 -12.28 5.91
C ASN A 36 -0.57 -12.18 4.63
N ARG A 37 -1.40 -11.14 4.54
CA ARG A 37 -2.05 -10.73 3.31
C ARG A 37 -1.33 -9.51 2.76
N LEU A 38 -0.83 -9.63 1.54
CA LEU A 38 -0.18 -8.57 0.81
C LEU A 38 -1.14 -7.97 -0.22
N ILE A 39 -1.06 -6.67 -0.44
CA ILE A 39 -1.63 -5.97 -1.57
C ILE A 39 -0.50 -5.74 -2.56
N VAL A 40 -0.64 -6.25 -3.76
CA VAL A 40 0.31 -6.05 -4.85
C VAL A 40 -0.35 -5.16 -5.89
N GLY A 41 0.14 -3.94 -6.02
CA GLY A 41 -0.36 -3.01 -7.04
C GLY A 41 0.46 -3.09 -8.32
N GLY A 42 -0.20 -2.95 -9.48
CA GLY A 42 0.47 -3.06 -10.75
C GLY A 42 -0.46 -2.94 -11.96
N GLN A 43 -0.08 -3.56 -13.06
CA GLN A 43 -0.89 -3.63 -14.28
C GLN A 43 -0.66 -4.94 -15.04
N PHE A 44 -1.58 -5.26 -15.95
CA PHE A 44 -1.58 -6.48 -16.78
C PHE A 44 -1.68 -7.77 -15.95
N PHE A 45 -2.50 -7.75 -14.89
CA PHE A 45 -2.73 -8.89 -13.99
C PHE A 45 -3.81 -9.86 -14.50
N TRP A 46 -4.18 -9.77 -15.76
CA TRP A 46 -5.12 -10.71 -16.36
C TRP A 46 -4.47 -12.07 -16.64
N ASN A 47 -5.21 -13.12 -16.35
CA ASN A 47 -4.79 -14.50 -16.62
C ASN A 47 -3.48 -14.93 -15.92
N LEU A 48 -3.17 -14.33 -14.76
CA LEU A 48 -2.02 -14.77 -13.97
C LEU A 48 -2.13 -16.27 -13.65
N LYS A 49 -0.99 -16.96 -13.74
CA LYS A 49 -0.85 -18.36 -13.40
C LYS A 49 -0.30 -18.55 -11.98
N GLY A 50 0.45 -17.56 -11.49
CA GLY A 50 1.00 -17.63 -10.16
C GLY A 50 1.74 -16.37 -9.71
N VAL A 51 2.17 -16.46 -8.45
CA VAL A 51 2.99 -15.47 -7.75
C VAL A 51 4.15 -16.21 -7.11
N GLU A 52 5.35 -15.66 -7.21
CA GLU A 52 6.56 -16.11 -6.53
C GLU A 52 7.02 -15.04 -5.55
N ALA A 53 7.42 -15.43 -4.35
CA ALA A 53 7.77 -14.50 -3.29
C ALA A 53 9.18 -14.74 -2.69
N GLY A 54 9.99 -15.56 -3.36
CA GLY A 54 11.36 -15.85 -2.97
C GLY A 54 11.50 -16.90 -1.88
N PRO A 55 12.74 -17.24 -1.49
CA PRO A 55 13.03 -18.32 -0.55
C PRO A 55 12.42 -18.09 0.83
N GLY A 56 11.88 -19.14 1.45
CA GLY A 56 11.27 -19.09 2.78
C GLY A 56 9.89 -18.41 2.81
N VAL A 57 9.32 -18.06 1.66
CA VAL A 57 7.99 -17.47 1.55
C VAL A 57 7.13 -18.30 0.60
N ARG A 58 6.06 -18.89 1.12
CA ARG A 58 5.12 -19.71 0.35
C ARG A 58 3.86 -18.93 0.04
N VAL A 59 3.50 -18.83 -1.22
CA VAL A 59 2.23 -18.25 -1.64
C VAL A 59 1.12 -19.28 -1.41
N LEU A 60 0.16 -18.95 -0.56
CA LEU A 60 -0.99 -19.80 -0.23
C LEU A 60 -2.16 -19.57 -1.19
N GLY A 61 -2.23 -18.39 -1.78
CA GLY A 61 -3.26 -18.03 -2.74
C GLY A 61 -3.14 -16.59 -3.17
N PHE A 62 -3.78 -16.29 -4.30
CA PHE A 62 -3.90 -14.93 -4.78
C PHE A 62 -5.24 -14.71 -5.48
N ALA A 63 -5.71 -13.46 -5.47
CA ALA A 63 -6.93 -13.08 -6.15
C ALA A 63 -6.78 -11.66 -6.73
N LEU A 64 -7.15 -11.51 -7.99
CA LEU A 64 -7.27 -10.19 -8.59
C LEU A 64 -8.43 -9.46 -7.90
N VAL A 65 -8.13 -8.30 -7.33
CA VAL A 65 -9.16 -7.40 -6.84
C VAL A 65 -9.89 -6.87 -8.07
N PRO A 66 -11.22 -6.99 -8.12
CA PRO A 66 -11.96 -6.42 -9.23
C PRO A 66 -11.57 -4.97 -9.44
N ASN A 67 -11.29 -4.60 -10.68
CA ASN A 67 -11.02 -3.21 -10.98
C ASN A 67 -12.30 -2.44 -10.66
N PHE A 68 -12.23 -1.62 -9.61
CA PHE A 68 -13.27 -0.66 -9.32
C PHE A 68 -12.97 0.58 -10.17
N PRO A 69 -13.58 0.74 -11.36
CA PRO A 69 -13.47 2.01 -12.04
C PRO A 69 -13.92 3.06 -11.02
N PRO A 70 -13.16 4.14 -10.82
CA PRO A 70 -13.54 5.15 -9.84
C PRO A 70 -14.96 5.60 -10.22
N PRO A 71 -15.96 5.37 -9.34
CA PRO A 71 -17.31 5.80 -9.66
C PRO A 71 -17.28 7.31 -9.78
N VAL A 72 -17.78 7.83 -10.89
CA VAL A 72 -17.73 9.27 -11.18
C VAL A 72 -19.02 9.96 -10.71
N GLY A 73 -18.90 11.17 -10.19
CA GLY A 73 -20.04 12.04 -9.90
C GLY A 73 -21.09 11.43 -8.97
N GLY A 74 -22.30 11.24 -9.48
CA GLY A 74 -23.44 10.72 -8.72
C GLY A 74 -23.28 9.27 -8.28
N GLN A 75 -22.63 8.42 -9.08
CA GLN A 75 -22.35 7.03 -8.71
C GLN A 75 -21.56 6.94 -7.42
N ARG A 76 -20.50 7.75 -7.31
CA ARG A 76 -19.69 7.78 -6.09
C ARG A 76 -20.53 8.22 -4.89
N ARG A 77 -21.31 9.29 -5.03
CA ARG A 77 -22.19 9.77 -3.95
C ARG A 77 -23.20 8.72 -3.52
N TYR A 78 -23.77 7.97 -4.47
CA TYR A 78 -24.71 6.90 -4.19
C TYR A 78 -24.06 5.75 -3.41
N LEU A 79 -22.90 5.28 -3.85
CA LEU A 79 -22.18 4.19 -3.19
C LEU A 79 -21.72 4.59 -1.77
N VAL A 80 -21.21 5.81 -1.61
CA VAL A 80 -20.85 6.37 -0.30
C VAL A 80 -22.07 6.38 0.63
N LYS A 81 -23.21 6.90 0.18
CA LYS A 81 -24.46 6.90 0.96
C LYS A 81 -24.90 5.50 1.37
N TRP A 82 -24.71 4.52 0.51
CA TRP A 82 -25.05 3.14 0.85
C TRP A 82 -24.09 2.55 1.87
N LEU A 83 -22.78 2.81 1.74
CA LEU A 83 -21.79 2.39 2.72
C LEU A 83 -22.02 3.04 4.10
N ASP A 84 -22.41 4.31 4.14
CA ASP A 84 -22.74 4.98 5.40
C ASP A 84 -23.94 4.32 6.08
N ARG A 85 -25.00 3.96 5.35
CA ARG A 85 -26.12 3.20 5.89
C ARG A 85 -25.72 1.82 6.41
N ILE A 86 -24.85 1.12 5.65
CA ILE A 86 -24.33 -0.19 6.09
C ILE A 86 -23.54 -0.04 7.40
N ALA A 87 -22.76 1.03 7.55
CA ALA A 87 -22.04 1.33 8.79
C ALA A 87 -22.99 1.61 9.98
N GLU A 88 -24.18 2.16 9.71
CA GLU A 88 -25.26 2.36 10.68
C GLU A 88 -26.12 1.09 10.92
N GLY A 89 -25.80 -0.02 10.27
CA GLY A 89 -26.49 -1.31 10.40
C GLY A 89 -27.59 -1.56 9.38
N ASP A 90 -27.87 -0.61 8.49
CA ASP A 90 -28.88 -0.77 7.43
C ASP A 90 -28.24 -1.18 6.10
N ARG A 91 -28.35 -2.46 5.78
CA ARG A 91 -27.80 -3.04 4.56
C ARG A 91 -28.70 -2.91 3.33
N THR A 92 -29.89 -2.31 3.48
CA THR A 92 -30.80 -2.19 2.36
C THR A 92 -30.31 -1.21 1.30
N GLN A 93 -30.42 -1.62 0.04
CA GLN A 93 -30.02 -0.78 -1.08
C GLN A 93 -30.87 0.50 -1.11
N PRO A 94 -30.26 1.71 -1.13
CA PRO A 94 -31.01 2.95 -1.28
C PRO A 94 -31.74 2.97 -2.63
N ARG A 95 -32.88 3.66 -2.67
CA ARG A 95 -33.56 3.90 -3.97
C ARG A 95 -32.63 4.72 -4.87
N LEU A 96 -32.50 4.26 -6.12
CA LEU A 96 -31.82 5.04 -7.14
C LEU A 96 -32.66 6.28 -7.46
N PRO A 97 -32.05 7.47 -7.61
CA PRO A 97 -32.74 8.63 -8.17
C PRO A 97 -33.25 8.30 -9.58
N VAL A 98 -34.42 8.83 -9.94
CA VAL A 98 -35.11 8.53 -11.21
C VAL A 98 -34.35 8.99 -12.46
N GLU A 99 -33.36 9.87 -12.30
CA GLU A 99 -32.55 10.45 -13.37
C GLU A 99 -31.34 9.61 -13.80
N ASP A 100 -31.27 8.36 -13.36
CA ASP A 100 -30.05 7.55 -13.38
C ASP A 100 -29.85 6.65 -14.61
N GLU A 101 -30.36 7.01 -15.77
CA GLU A 101 -29.93 6.34 -17.02
C GLU A 101 -28.42 6.45 -17.29
N PHE A 102 -27.74 7.43 -16.68
CA PHE A 102 -26.30 7.63 -16.76
C PHE A 102 -25.45 6.70 -15.87
N TYR A 103 -26.07 5.85 -15.04
CA TYR A 103 -25.39 5.09 -14.00
C TYR A 103 -25.38 3.57 -14.23
N THR A 104 -25.56 3.13 -15.46
CA THR A 104 -25.71 1.70 -15.78
C THR A 104 -24.44 0.88 -15.61
N ASP A 105 -23.27 1.47 -15.75
CA ASP A 105 -22.00 0.74 -15.76
C ASP A 105 -21.59 0.16 -14.38
N TRP A 106 -21.94 0.81 -13.29
CA TRP A 106 -21.59 0.30 -11.96
C TRP A 106 -22.34 -0.98 -11.58
N ARG A 107 -23.51 -1.20 -12.14
CA ARG A 107 -24.31 -2.42 -11.94
C ARG A 107 -23.66 -3.66 -12.53
N SER A 108 -22.79 -3.51 -13.50
CA SER A 108 -21.97 -4.59 -14.04
C SER A 108 -20.87 -5.02 -13.06
N ASN A 109 -20.50 -4.16 -12.12
CA ASN A 109 -19.57 -4.51 -11.06
C ASN A 109 -20.32 -5.19 -9.90
N ARG A 110 -20.20 -6.50 -9.83
CA ARG A 110 -20.89 -7.33 -8.83
C ARG A 110 -20.62 -6.92 -7.37
N TRP A 111 -19.49 -6.26 -7.09
CA TRP A 111 -19.18 -5.77 -5.75
C TRP A 111 -20.04 -4.57 -5.39
N TYR A 112 -20.21 -3.64 -6.30
CA TYR A 112 -21.07 -2.48 -6.08
C TYR A 112 -22.53 -2.83 -6.04
N SER A 113 -22.97 -3.75 -6.90
CA SER A 113 -24.37 -4.20 -6.92
C SER A 113 -24.77 -5.02 -5.69
N ALA A 114 -23.79 -5.64 -5.03
CA ALA A 114 -23.99 -6.53 -3.88
C ALA A 114 -23.43 -5.97 -2.56
N LEU A 115 -23.25 -4.65 -2.44
CA LEU A 115 -22.64 -4.04 -1.23
C LEU A 115 -23.30 -4.51 0.08
N GLY A 116 -24.61 -4.65 0.09
CA GLY A 116 -25.34 -5.11 1.27
C GLY A 116 -25.07 -6.56 1.66
N GLU A 117 -24.56 -7.37 0.74
CA GLU A 117 -24.28 -8.81 0.92
C GLU A 117 -22.82 -9.10 1.24
N LEU A 118 -21.94 -8.09 1.08
CA LEU A 118 -20.49 -8.24 1.31
C LEU A 118 -20.18 -8.49 2.79
N ASP A 119 -19.17 -9.31 3.06
CA ASP A 119 -18.62 -9.47 4.40
C ASP A 119 -17.81 -8.23 4.84
N ALA A 120 -17.45 -8.17 6.12
CA ALA A 120 -16.73 -7.02 6.68
C ALA A 120 -15.39 -6.74 5.99
N GLY A 121 -14.64 -7.79 5.60
CA GLY A 121 -13.37 -7.64 4.92
C GLY A 121 -13.53 -7.12 3.49
N GLN A 122 -14.56 -7.57 2.78
CA GLN A 122 -14.91 -7.10 1.45
C GLN A 122 -15.40 -5.65 1.48
N LEU A 123 -16.22 -5.28 2.47
CA LEU A 123 -16.67 -3.90 2.68
C LEU A 123 -15.49 -2.97 2.94
N ALA A 124 -14.60 -3.34 3.86
CA ALA A 124 -13.40 -2.55 4.16
C ALA A 124 -12.56 -2.32 2.91
N LEU A 125 -12.47 -3.33 2.03
CA LEU A 125 -11.76 -3.21 0.76
C LEU A 125 -12.46 -2.22 -0.18
N VAL A 126 -13.79 -2.30 -0.34
CA VAL A 126 -14.56 -1.35 -1.15
C VAL A 126 -14.42 0.06 -0.61
N GLU A 127 -14.50 0.23 0.70
CA GLU A 127 -14.28 1.52 1.36
C GLU A 127 -12.90 2.07 1.09
N HIS A 128 -11.87 1.26 1.28
CA HIS A 128 -10.50 1.66 0.97
C HIS A 128 -10.39 2.18 -0.47
N PHE A 129 -10.95 1.49 -1.45
CA PHE A 129 -10.89 1.94 -2.85
C PHE A 129 -11.71 3.19 -3.14
N LEU A 130 -12.87 3.34 -2.52
CA LEU A 130 -13.72 4.50 -2.73
C LEU A 130 -13.17 5.77 -2.09
N TYR A 131 -12.56 5.63 -0.94
CA TYR A 131 -12.17 6.77 -0.11
C TYR A 131 -10.69 7.11 -0.17
N THR A 132 -9.81 6.15 -0.54
CA THR A 132 -8.37 6.44 -0.64
C THR A 132 -8.14 7.66 -1.53
N PRO A 133 -7.47 8.70 -1.02
CA PRO A 133 -7.15 9.87 -1.80
C PRO A 133 -6.34 9.47 -3.04
N ARG A 134 -6.75 9.99 -4.19
CA ARG A 134 -6.02 9.81 -5.45
C ARG A 134 -5.61 11.15 -5.96
N ASN A 135 -4.33 11.32 -6.19
CA ASN A 135 -3.86 12.50 -6.90
C ASN A 135 -4.17 12.32 -8.40
N ALA A 136 -5.21 12.99 -8.86
CA ALA A 136 -5.65 12.93 -10.26
C ALA A 136 -4.55 13.34 -11.26
N LEU A 137 -3.61 14.20 -10.84
CA LEU A 137 -2.50 14.66 -11.66
C LEU A 137 -1.32 13.65 -11.70
N GLN A 138 -1.32 12.67 -10.79
CA GLN A 138 -0.24 11.69 -10.64
C GLN A 138 -0.73 10.24 -10.73
N MET A 139 -1.92 10.03 -11.27
CA MET A 139 -2.43 8.68 -11.51
C MET A 139 -1.50 7.93 -12.46
N SER A 140 -0.97 6.80 -12.00
CA SER A 140 -0.16 5.93 -12.84
C SER A 140 -1.00 4.74 -13.30
N PRO A 141 -1.19 4.55 -14.62
CA PRO A 141 -1.81 3.32 -15.15
C PRO A 141 -1.10 2.06 -14.67
N ALA A 142 0.20 2.16 -14.40
CA ALA A 142 1.03 1.07 -13.89
C ALA A 142 0.65 0.58 -12.49
N LEU A 143 -0.24 1.28 -11.78
CA LEU A 143 -0.74 0.93 -10.44
C LEU A 143 -2.24 0.68 -10.41
N SER A 144 -2.89 0.60 -11.59
CA SER A 144 -4.35 0.58 -11.72
C SER A 144 -5.00 -0.71 -11.25
N GLN A 145 -4.26 -1.81 -11.20
CA GLN A 145 -4.75 -3.12 -10.78
C GLN A 145 -4.16 -3.53 -9.45
N LYS A 146 -4.92 -4.31 -8.69
CA LYS A 146 -4.49 -4.81 -7.37
C LYS A 146 -4.72 -6.31 -7.27
N LEU A 147 -3.77 -6.98 -6.65
CA LEU A 147 -3.81 -8.39 -6.38
C LEU A 147 -3.69 -8.58 -4.87
N HIS A 148 -4.59 -9.33 -4.27
CA HIS A 148 -4.41 -9.83 -2.92
C HIS A 148 -3.59 -11.12 -3.00
N VAL A 149 -2.52 -11.18 -2.24
CA VAL A 149 -1.65 -12.36 -2.14
C VAL A 149 -1.57 -12.76 -0.69
N THR A 150 -1.91 -14.00 -0.38
CA THR A 150 -1.70 -14.57 0.95
C THR A 150 -0.41 -15.37 0.96
N VAL A 151 0.50 -15.01 1.85
CA VAL A 151 1.81 -15.66 2.01
C VAL A 151 1.97 -16.24 3.41
N ALA A 152 2.60 -17.39 3.50
CA ALA A 152 3.12 -17.93 4.74
C ALA A 152 4.65 -17.86 4.71
N VAL A 153 5.23 -17.26 5.74
CA VAL A 153 6.68 -17.12 5.88
C VAL A 153 7.20 -18.22 6.80
N ASP A 154 8.21 -18.93 6.37
CA ASP A 154 8.79 -19.98 7.18
C ASP A 154 9.40 -19.40 8.47
N LYS A 155 9.31 -20.14 9.57
CA LYS A 155 9.74 -19.65 10.89
C LYS A 155 11.25 -19.37 10.96
N ASP A 156 12.01 -20.10 10.18
CA ASP A 156 13.45 -20.02 10.03
C ASP A 156 13.89 -19.23 8.79
N ALA A 157 12.98 -18.54 8.14
CA ALA A 157 13.31 -17.68 7.02
C ALA A 157 14.31 -16.61 7.46
N ALA A 158 15.47 -16.60 6.83
CA ALA A 158 16.50 -15.60 7.13
C ALA A 158 15.99 -14.20 6.85
N PRO A 159 16.22 -13.21 7.73
CA PRO A 159 15.90 -11.81 7.46
C PRO A 159 16.56 -11.29 6.18
N GLY A 160 15.90 -10.39 5.48
CA GLY A 160 16.44 -9.74 4.28
C GLY A 160 15.43 -9.58 3.15
N VAL A 161 15.91 -9.04 2.04
CA VAL A 161 15.11 -8.73 0.85
C VAL A 161 14.66 -10.01 0.16
N ARG A 162 13.42 -10.01 -0.28
CA ARG A 162 12.81 -11.00 -1.18
C ARG A 162 12.36 -10.32 -2.45
N ALA A 163 12.20 -11.10 -3.52
CA ALA A 163 11.70 -10.64 -4.80
C ALA A 163 10.32 -11.25 -5.04
N LEU A 164 9.29 -10.42 -5.04
CA LEU A 164 7.97 -10.84 -5.47
C LEU A 164 7.84 -10.66 -6.99
N ARG A 165 7.34 -11.68 -7.66
CA ARG A 165 7.00 -11.68 -9.09
C ARG A 165 5.63 -12.26 -9.30
N VAL A 166 4.95 -11.77 -10.31
CA VAL A 166 3.76 -12.42 -10.84
C VAL A 166 4.08 -12.96 -12.23
N TYR A 167 3.41 -14.02 -12.64
CA TYR A 167 3.62 -14.60 -13.96
C TYR A 167 2.33 -15.11 -14.60
N GLY A 168 2.30 -15.12 -15.89
CA GLY A 168 1.18 -15.56 -16.72
C GLY A 168 1.63 -16.02 -18.10
N PRO A 169 0.71 -16.16 -19.06
CA PRO A 169 1.04 -16.57 -20.43
C PRO A 169 2.01 -15.63 -21.14
N GLN A 170 2.09 -14.37 -20.68
CA GLN A 170 2.96 -13.34 -21.26
C GLN A 170 4.39 -13.37 -20.70
N GLY A 171 4.61 -14.07 -19.58
CA GLY A 171 5.91 -14.13 -18.91
C GLY A 171 5.86 -13.71 -17.45
N PHE A 172 7.02 -13.34 -16.92
CA PHE A 172 7.21 -12.87 -15.55
C PHE A 172 7.28 -11.35 -15.47
N SER A 173 6.71 -10.78 -14.41
CA SER A 173 6.99 -9.38 -14.10
C SER A 173 8.45 -9.18 -13.71
N PRO A 174 8.98 -7.94 -13.83
CA PRO A 174 10.19 -7.56 -13.10
C PRO A 174 10.03 -7.85 -11.61
N PRO A 175 11.12 -8.22 -10.90
CA PRO A 175 11.07 -8.50 -9.48
C PRO A 175 10.76 -7.21 -8.69
N ARG A 176 9.84 -7.29 -7.70
CA ARG A 176 9.59 -6.21 -6.76
C ARG A 176 10.10 -6.61 -5.38
N PRO A 177 11.00 -5.84 -4.77
CA PRO A 177 11.48 -6.11 -3.42
C PRO A 177 10.36 -6.01 -2.37
N PHE A 178 10.43 -6.86 -1.38
CA PHE A 178 9.78 -6.75 -0.08
C PHE A 178 10.68 -7.42 0.96
N LEU A 179 10.44 -7.16 2.24
CA LEU A 179 11.36 -7.59 3.28
C LEU A 179 10.78 -8.73 4.13
N VAL A 180 11.69 -9.57 4.64
CA VAL A 180 11.39 -10.52 5.71
C VAL A 180 12.22 -10.13 6.92
N SER A 181 11.60 -9.98 8.08
CA SER A 181 12.29 -9.66 9.33
C SER A 181 12.01 -10.70 10.41
N ALA A 182 12.90 -10.78 11.41
CA ALA A 182 12.64 -11.54 12.62
C ALA A 182 11.80 -10.75 13.63
N ALA A 183 11.82 -9.43 13.56
CA ALA A 183 11.09 -8.55 14.45
C ALA A 183 9.59 -8.51 14.09
N PRO A 184 8.70 -8.29 15.07
CA PRO A 184 7.28 -8.12 14.82
C PRO A 184 7.01 -6.86 13.99
N HIS A 185 6.01 -6.96 13.12
CA HIS A 185 5.53 -5.87 12.29
C HIS A 185 4.30 -5.22 12.88
N VAL A 186 4.26 -3.89 12.87
CA VAL A 186 3.09 -3.07 13.17
C VAL A 186 2.71 -2.35 11.87
N VAL A 187 1.60 -2.76 11.30
CA VAL A 187 1.11 -2.16 10.06
C VAL A 187 0.17 -1.00 10.40
N GLU A 188 0.29 0.11 9.68
CA GLU A 188 -0.62 1.24 9.86
C GLU A 188 -2.08 0.85 9.66
N PRO A 189 -3.03 1.51 10.33
CA PRO A 189 -4.44 1.34 10.05
C PRO A 189 -4.75 1.70 8.58
N LEU A 190 -5.66 0.95 7.98
CA LEU A 190 -6.16 1.30 6.66
C LEU A 190 -6.73 2.73 6.68
N TYR A 191 -6.54 3.43 5.56
CA TYR A 191 -7.11 4.76 5.39
C TYR A 191 -8.60 4.79 5.72
N VAL A 192 -8.97 5.72 6.60
CA VAL A 192 -10.36 5.99 6.98
C VAL A 192 -10.77 7.36 6.43
N PRO A 193 -11.96 7.48 5.80
CA PRO A 193 -12.42 8.75 5.25
C PRO A 193 -12.47 9.85 6.32
N PRO A 194 -12.18 11.12 5.97
CA PRO A 194 -12.12 12.22 6.93
C PRO A 194 -13.40 12.47 7.73
N HIS A 195 -14.57 12.07 7.20
CA HIS A 195 -15.87 12.23 7.88
C HIS A 195 -16.18 11.12 8.90
N ARG A 196 -15.34 10.09 8.98
CA ARG A 196 -15.43 9.03 10.00
C ARG A 196 -14.44 9.27 11.13
N THR A 197 -14.69 8.62 12.26
CA THR A 197 -13.74 8.63 13.38
C THR A 197 -12.41 8.08 12.93
N GLN A 198 -11.37 8.92 12.97
CA GLN A 198 -10.03 8.51 12.63
C GLN A 198 -9.48 7.58 13.71
N PRO A 199 -8.81 6.48 13.35
CA PRO A 199 -8.11 5.66 14.33
C PRO A 199 -7.01 6.50 15.01
N ALA A 200 -6.79 6.24 16.29
CA ALA A 200 -5.62 6.80 16.95
C ALA A 200 -4.34 6.23 16.31
N PRO A 201 -3.25 7.01 16.28
CA PRO A 201 -1.97 6.49 15.82
C PRO A 201 -1.58 5.23 16.60
N PRO A 202 -1.04 4.19 15.94
CA PRO A 202 -0.60 2.99 16.63
C PRO A 202 0.45 3.27 17.69
N VAL A 203 0.31 2.62 18.85
CA VAL A 203 1.27 2.71 19.95
C VAL A 203 2.26 1.57 19.85
N VAL A 204 3.54 1.89 19.75
CA VAL A 204 4.64 0.94 19.66
C VAL A 204 5.08 0.54 21.07
N THR A 205 4.64 -0.61 21.52
CA THR A 205 4.89 -1.07 22.90
C THR A 205 6.11 -1.95 23.06
N ASN A 206 6.54 -2.60 21.99
CA ASN A 206 7.63 -3.58 22.03
C ASN A 206 8.73 -3.22 21.03
N LEU A 207 9.97 -3.31 21.46
CA LEU A 207 11.15 -3.17 20.62
C LEU A 207 12.03 -4.43 20.71
N PRO A 208 12.73 -4.85 19.65
CA PRO A 208 12.69 -4.23 18.32
C PRO A 208 11.39 -4.53 17.58
N CYS A 209 10.98 -3.63 16.70
CA CYS A 209 9.83 -3.85 15.79
C CYS A 209 10.08 -3.18 14.42
N VAL A 210 9.18 -3.45 13.48
CA VAL A 210 9.12 -2.81 12.17
C VAL A 210 7.76 -2.16 12.02
N LEU A 211 7.73 -0.91 11.56
CA LEU A 211 6.51 -0.16 11.27
C LEU A 211 6.33 -0.11 9.76
N ASP A 212 5.20 -0.58 9.27
CA ASP A 212 4.87 -0.58 7.84
C ASP A 212 3.77 0.40 7.52
N GLY A 213 3.98 1.24 6.51
CA GLY A 213 2.99 2.21 6.06
C GLY A 213 3.07 2.52 4.57
N GLN A 214 2.15 3.40 4.15
CA GLN A 214 1.97 3.83 2.78
C GLN A 214 1.55 5.30 2.74
N ILE A 215 2.41 6.18 2.23
CA ILE A 215 2.10 7.61 2.14
C ILE A 215 1.13 7.88 1.00
N LEU A 216 -0.10 8.21 1.35
CA LEU A 216 -1.15 8.62 0.43
C LEU A 216 -1.10 10.14 0.19
N PRO A 217 -1.75 10.66 -0.88
CA PRO A 217 -1.69 12.08 -1.20
C PRO A 217 -2.06 12.99 -0.04
N GLY A 218 -1.10 13.84 0.39
CA GLY A 218 -1.27 14.78 1.49
C GLY A 218 -1.28 14.14 2.89
N SER A 219 -0.93 12.86 3.02
CA SER A 219 -0.86 12.20 4.33
C SER A 219 0.49 12.40 5.02
N THR A 220 0.43 12.25 6.33
CA THR A 220 1.57 12.10 7.24
C THR A 220 1.19 10.97 8.17
N ASP A 221 1.96 9.90 8.17
CA ASP A 221 1.69 8.78 9.05
C ASP A 221 2.34 9.03 10.41
N ARG A 222 1.66 8.55 11.46
CA ARG A 222 2.05 8.81 12.84
C ARG A 222 2.09 7.54 13.66
N TRP A 223 3.13 7.43 14.50
CA TRP A 223 3.36 6.32 15.40
C TRP A 223 3.69 6.86 16.79
N ILE A 224 3.09 6.31 17.83
CA ILE A 224 3.40 6.72 19.20
C ILE A 224 4.47 5.80 19.77
N LEU A 225 5.55 6.40 20.23
CA LEU A 225 6.70 5.73 20.87
C LEU A 225 6.75 6.12 22.35
N PRO A 226 6.19 5.33 23.28
CA PRO A 226 6.35 5.55 24.70
C PRO A 226 7.80 5.25 25.10
N LEU A 227 8.58 6.27 25.46
CA LEU A 227 9.96 6.11 25.84
C LEU A 227 10.22 6.68 27.23
N ALA A 228 10.88 5.89 28.07
CA ALA A 228 11.40 6.36 29.34
C ALA A 228 12.61 7.27 29.14
N LYS A 229 12.83 8.23 30.04
CA LYS A 229 13.98 9.11 30.06
C LYS A 229 15.29 8.32 29.98
N GLY A 230 16.19 8.74 29.10
CA GLY A 230 17.47 8.11 28.87
C GLY A 230 17.44 6.90 27.93
N ARG A 231 16.25 6.40 27.55
CA ARG A 231 16.14 5.33 26.55
C ARG A 231 16.55 5.85 25.18
N THR A 232 17.43 5.12 24.53
CA THR A 232 17.89 5.45 23.17
C THR A 232 17.26 4.50 22.18
N VAL A 233 16.76 5.03 21.06
CA VAL A 233 16.24 4.27 19.93
C VAL A 233 16.90 4.69 18.64
N THR A 234 17.09 3.74 17.75
CA THR A 234 17.52 3.98 16.36
C THR A 234 16.38 3.62 15.43
N LEU A 235 16.09 4.53 14.51
CA LEU A 235 15.04 4.45 13.49
C LEU A 235 15.71 4.43 12.12
N ARG A 236 15.38 3.46 11.27
CA ARG A 236 15.86 3.40 9.89
C ARG A 236 14.70 3.15 8.96
N VAL A 237 14.52 4.03 8.00
CA VAL A 237 13.53 3.86 6.92
C VAL A 237 14.13 3.00 5.82
N THR A 238 13.28 2.18 5.21
CA THR A 238 13.50 1.52 3.93
C THR A 238 12.30 1.85 3.05
N ALA A 239 12.48 2.71 2.07
CA ALA A 239 11.43 3.15 1.15
C ALA A 239 11.96 3.22 -0.29
N ARG A 240 12.98 4.00 -0.53
CA ARG A 240 13.63 4.15 -1.83
C ARG A 240 14.26 2.83 -2.29
N GLU A 241 14.85 2.08 -1.37
CA GLU A 241 15.44 0.78 -1.64
C GLU A 241 14.41 -0.25 -2.16
N LEU A 242 13.12 -0.05 -1.90
CA LEU A 242 12.03 -0.90 -2.40
C LEU A 242 11.71 -0.64 -3.87
N GLN A 243 12.34 0.35 -4.50
CA GLN A 243 12.08 0.80 -5.86
C GLN A 243 13.31 0.60 -6.74
N PRO A 244 13.56 -0.64 -7.24
CA PRO A 244 14.80 -0.98 -7.94
C PRO A 244 14.91 -0.31 -9.33
N TYR A 245 13.80 0.14 -9.89
CA TYR A 245 13.74 0.67 -11.26
C TYR A 245 13.16 2.07 -11.25
N ILE A 246 13.94 3.02 -10.74
CA ILE A 246 13.52 4.40 -10.81
C ILE A 246 14.20 5.02 -12.01
N GLY A 247 13.41 5.27 -13.05
CA GLY A 247 13.77 6.25 -14.06
C GLY A 247 13.65 7.67 -13.48
N ASP A 248 14.20 8.65 -14.18
CA ASP A 248 13.94 10.06 -13.90
C ASP A 248 12.45 10.32 -14.05
N ALA A 249 11.71 10.12 -12.96
CA ALA A 249 10.29 10.34 -12.93
C ALA A 249 10.01 11.81 -12.58
N VAL A 250 9.21 12.45 -13.39
CA VAL A 250 8.61 13.75 -13.02
C VAL A 250 7.11 13.49 -12.83
N PRO A 251 6.60 13.77 -11.65
CA PRO A 251 7.25 14.20 -10.41
C PRO A 251 8.12 13.08 -9.80
N GLY A 252 9.17 13.47 -9.09
CA GLY A 252 10.12 12.53 -8.45
C GLY A 252 9.44 11.50 -7.55
N PHE A 253 10.17 10.43 -7.27
CA PHE A 253 9.70 9.35 -6.41
C PHE A 253 9.65 9.77 -4.93
N PHE A 254 9.09 8.92 -4.07
CA PHE A 254 9.02 9.09 -2.62
C PHE A 254 10.39 9.43 -2.02
N ASN A 255 10.47 10.56 -1.33
CA ASN A 255 11.62 10.99 -0.55
C ASN A 255 11.16 11.16 0.91
N PRO A 256 11.34 10.13 1.74
CA PRO A 256 10.80 10.10 3.09
C PRO A 256 11.52 11.08 4.03
N VAL A 257 10.75 11.71 4.88
CA VAL A 257 11.22 12.58 5.96
C VAL A 257 10.73 12.01 7.28
N LEU A 258 11.65 11.84 8.24
CA LEU A 258 11.32 11.50 9.62
C LEU A 258 11.34 12.74 10.51
N ARG A 259 10.35 12.86 11.35
CA ARG A 259 10.25 13.88 12.38
C ARG A 259 9.80 13.24 13.70
N LEU A 260 10.48 13.54 14.77
CA LEU A 260 10.08 13.12 16.11
C LEU A 260 9.67 14.34 16.92
N VAL A 261 8.47 14.30 17.48
CA VAL A 261 7.92 15.38 18.29
C VAL A 261 7.52 14.88 19.68
N ASN A 262 7.57 15.76 20.67
CA ASN A 262 7.05 15.47 22.02
C ASN A 262 5.52 15.67 22.06
N ARG A 263 4.91 15.39 23.21
CA ARG A 263 3.47 15.59 23.43
C ARG A 263 3.03 17.07 23.28
N ALA A 264 3.93 18.03 23.48
CA ALA A 264 3.66 19.46 23.27
C ALA A 264 3.69 19.87 21.80
N GLY A 265 4.19 19.00 20.91
CA GLY A 265 4.34 19.26 19.49
C GLY A 265 5.69 19.85 19.11
N ASP A 266 6.64 19.95 20.05
CA ASP A 266 7.98 20.44 19.75
C ASP A 266 8.77 19.39 18.99
N GLN A 267 9.43 19.80 17.91
CA GLN A 267 10.31 18.93 17.13
C GLN A 267 11.61 18.69 17.89
N LEU A 268 11.90 17.44 18.16
CA LEU A 268 13.09 17.01 18.91
C LEU A 268 14.16 16.40 18.03
N ALA A 269 13.76 15.79 16.92
CA ALA A 269 14.68 15.21 15.94
C ALA A 269 14.07 15.26 14.54
N PHE A 270 14.93 15.27 13.55
CA PHE A 270 14.57 15.34 12.13
C PHE A 270 15.66 14.63 11.31
N ALA A 271 15.24 13.90 10.27
CA ALA A 271 16.12 13.34 9.25
C ALA A 271 15.36 13.24 7.92
N ASP A 272 16.00 13.67 6.83
CA ASP A 272 15.50 13.57 5.46
C ASP A 272 16.36 12.64 4.60
N ASP A 273 17.60 12.44 4.98
CA ASP A 273 18.57 11.56 4.33
C ASP A 273 19.44 10.85 5.37
N PHE A 274 20.15 9.82 4.96
CA PHE A 274 21.23 9.23 5.73
C PHE A 274 22.50 9.22 4.87
N PHE A 275 23.41 10.17 5.09
CA PHE A 275 24.55 10.49 4.23
C PHE A 275 24.09 10.79 2.78
N TYR A 276 24.39 9.89 1.84
CA TYR A 276 23.97 9.98 0.44
C TYR A 276 22.77 9.07 0.10
N HIS A 277 22.18 8.44 1.12
CA HIS A 277 21.02 7.59 1.01
C HIS A 277 19.75 8.41 1.22
N PRO A 278 18.78 8.37 0.30
CA PRO A 278 17.54 9.11 0.45
C PRO A 278 16.58 8.51 1.51
N ASP A 279 16.87 7.31 2.01
CA ASP A 279 16.10 6.71 3.10
C ASP A 279 16.72 7.15 4.43
N PRO A 280 16.00 7.93 5.27
CA PRO A 280 16.56 8.52 6.47
C PRO A 280 16.79 7.49 7.58
N ALA A 281 17.78 7.81 8.40
CA ALA A 281 18.00 7.13 9.68
C ALA A 281 18.32 8.16 10.76
N LEU A 282 17.83 7.93 11.97
CA LEU A 282 18.13 8.77 13.10
C LEU A 282 18.27 7.96 14.39
N THR A 283 19.08 8.48 15.31
CA THR A 283 19.18 7.99 16.68
C THR A 283 18.66 9.07 17.62
N PHE A 284 17.78 8.70 18.55
CA PHE A 284 17.20 9.61 19.52
C PHE A 284 17.31 9.04 20.92
N THR A 285 17.70 9.89 21.88
CA THR A 285 17.68 9.57 23.32
C THR A 285 16.61 10.42 24.00
N ALA A 286 15.64 9.76 24.63
CA ALA A 286 14.52 10.41 25.29
C ALA A 286 15.00 11.29 26.48
N GLN A 287 14.60 12.55 26.47
CA GLN A 287 14.98 13.53 27.49
C GLN A 287 14.07 13.47 28.73
N ALA A 288 12.88 12.92 28.57
CA ALA A 288 11.86 12.73 29.61
C ALA A 288 11.09 11.45 29.38
N ASP A 289 10.35 10.99 30.36
CA ASP A 289 9.29 9.99 30.18
C ASP A 289 8.16 10.63 29.38
N ASP A 290 7.92 10.24 28.14
CA ASP A 290 6.88 10.82 27.30
C ASP A 290 6.41 9.84 26.20
N ASP A 291 5.24 10.14 25.63
CA ASP A 291 4.73 9.54 24.40
C ASP A 291 5.20 10.40 23.22
N TYR A 292 6.32 10.00 22.64
CA TYR A 292 6.86 10.70 21.47
C TYR A 292 6.09 10.28 20.23
N THR A 293 5.78 11.24 19.36
CA THR A 293 5.16 10.97 18.08
C THR A 293 6.23 10.96 16.98
N LEU A 294 6.40 9.81 16.35
CA LEU A 294 7.16 9.68 15.12
C LEU A 294 6.24 9.99 13.95
N GLU A 295 6.63 10.93 13.11
CA GLU A 295 5.95 11.30 11.89
C GLU A 295 6.83 10.93 10.68
N ILE A 296 6.19 10.39 9.63
CA ILE A 296 6.81 10.17 8.33
C ILE A 296 5.93 10.74 7.22
N HIS A 297 6.53 11.45 6.28
CA HIS A 297 5.86 12.02 5.10
C HIS A 297 6.84 12.14 3.93
N ASP A 298 6.34 12.40 2.74
CA ASP A 298 7.18 12.80 1.60
C ASP A 298 7.64 14.25 1.76
N ASN A 299 8.86 14.57 1.39
CA ASN A 299 9.46 15.91 1.56
C ASN A 299 8.66 17.03 0.89
N LEU A 300 7.87 16.73 -0.15
CA LEU A 300 6.97 17.65 -0.84
C LEU A 300 5.49 17.39 -0.51
N TYR A 301 5.18 16.59 0.52
CA TYR A 301 3.84 16.16 0.89
C TYR A 301 3.05 15.54 -0.26
N ARG A 302 3.75 14.91 -1.18
CA ARG A 302 3.13 14.07 -2.20
C ARG A 302 2.73 12.74 -1.58
N GLY A 303 1.97 11.96 -2.31
CA GLY A 303 1.66 10.60 -1.94
C GLY A 303 1.16 9.82 -3.14
N ARG A 304 1.38 8.54 -3.11
CA ARG A 304 0.91 7.62 -4.13
C ARG A 304 0.88 6.20 -3.55
N GLU A 305 0.10 5.31 -4.13
CA GLU A 305 -0.06 3.95 -3.61
C GLU A 305 1.25 3.14 -3.57
N ASP A 306 2.25 3.49 -4.37
CA ASP A 306 3.59 2.88 -4.36
C ASP A 306 4.60 3.57 -3.44
N PHE A 307 4.16 4.56 -2.66
CA PHE A 307 4.97 5.17 -1.60
C PHE A 307 4.90 4.31 -0.33
N THR A 308 5.27 3.05 -0.46
CA THR A 308 5.34 2.11 0.65
C THR A 308 6.69 2.22 1.37
N TYR A 309 6.68 1.99 2.67
CA TYR A 309 7.89 2.03 3.51
C TYR A 309 7.81 1.04 4.65
N GLU A 310 8.97 0.72 5.22
CA GLU A 310 9.10 0.20 6.58
C GLU A 310 10.07 1.06 7.40
N ILE A 311 9.86 1.10 8.72
CA ILE A 311 10.78 1.72 9.68
C ILE A 311 11.20 0.66 10.67
N ALA A 312 12.46 0.25 10.63
CA ALA A 312 13.04 -0.59 11.67
C ALA A 312 13.31 0.26 12.91
N VAL A 313 12.69 -0.10 14.04
CA VAL A 313 12.88 0.54 15.34
C VAL A 313 13.64 -0.40 16.26
N ARG A 314 14.81 0.02 16.75
CA ARG A 314 15.69 -0.77 17.60
C ARG A 314 16.11 0.01 18.83
N GLU A 315 16.39 -0.69 19.92
CA GLU A 315 17.01 -0.08 21.09
C GLU A 315 18.50 0.15 20.86
N GLY A 316 19.02 1.22 21.47
CA GLY A 316 20.43 1.59 21.41
C GLY A 316 20.80 2.45 20.22
N ALA A 317 22.06 2.89 20.22
CA ALA A 317 22.65 3.72 19.18
C ALA A 317 23.38 2.82 18.15
N HIS A 318 22.65 2.27 17.21
CA HIS A 318 23.19 1.35 16.18
C HIS A 318 22.77 1.84 14.80
N LEU A 319 23.26 3.01 14.38
CA LEU A 319 23.19 3.39 12.97
C LEU A 319 24.06 2.44 12.15
N PRO A 320 23.58 1.99 10.97
CA PRO A 320 24.33 1.11 10.09
C PRO A 320 25.61 1.70 9.59
#